data_720405c96794a439a9b092b031cadb47
#
_entry.id   720405c96794a439a9b092b031cadb47
#
_cell.length_a   1.000
_cell.length_b   1.000
_cell.length_c   1.000
_cell.angle_alpha   90.00
_cell.angle_beta   90.00
_cell.angle_gamma   90.00
#
_symmetry.space_group_name_H-M   'P 1'
#
loop_
_entity.id
_entity.type
_entity.pdbx_description
1 polymer ?
#
loop_
_entity_poly.entity_id
_entity_poly.type
_entity_poly.pdbx_seq_one_letter_code
_entity_poly.pdbx_strand_id
1 'polypeptide(L)'
;AELEAGARLVVRERLMTHGDQKAESIYVVTMKGAGSSADVVSRSVAKDNSWQKFDSRLVGQAACSGHTECDAIIMDHAKILAVPQLEADDLDAALIHEAAIGKIAGEQIIKLMTLGLTEQEAEEQIISGFLK
;
A
#
# COMPACT_ATOMS: atom_id res chain seq x y z
N ALA A 1 -13.03 -5.61 -9.10
CA ALA A 1 -14.23 -5.98 -8.35
C ALA A 1 -15.36 -4.98 -8.62
N GLU A 2 -16.60 -5.46 -8.54
CA GLU A 2 -17.81 -4.64 -8.57
C GLU A 2 -18.59 -4.90 -7.28
N LEU A 3 -19.00 -3.84 -6.58
CA LEU A 3 -19.67 -3.92 -5.30
C LEU A 3 -21.12 -3.43 -5.41
N GLU A 4 -22.04 -4.33 -5.15
CA GLU A 4 -23.47 -4.03 -5.07
C GLU A 4 -23.84 -3.40 -3.71
N ALA A 5 -25.12 -3.05 -3.53
CA ALA A 5 -25.60 -2.37 -2.32
C ALA A 5 -25.20 -3.10 -1.03
N GLY A 6 -24.60 -2.39 -0.10
CA GLY A 6 -24.15 -2.90 1.18
C GLY A 6 -22.94 -3.85 1.15
N ALA A 7 -22.38 -4.13 -0.03
CA ALA A 7 -21.20 -4.99 -0.15
C ALA A 7 -19.94 -4.33 0.42
N ARG A 8 -19.08 -5.13 1.04
CA ARG A 8 -17.81 -4.67 1.60
C ARG A 8 -16.63 -5.47 1.06
N LEU A 9 -15.63 -4.79 0.55
CA LEU A 9 -14.35 -5.37 0.14
C LEU A 9 -13.22 -4.86 1.04
N VAL A 10 -12.41 -5.78 1.55
CA VAL A 10 -11.19 -5.46 2.29
C VAL A 10 -10.03 -6.21 1.65
N VAL A 11 -9.01 -5.48 1.20
CA VAL A 11 -7.78 -6.05 0.67
C VAL A 11 -6.61 -5.60 1.55
N ARG A 12 -5.77 -6.55 1.95
CA ARG A 12 -4.54 -6.32 2.69
C ARG A 12 -3.39 -7.00 1.97
N GLU A 13 -2.66 -6.22 1.19
CA GLU A 13 -1.46 -6.69 0.50
C GLU A 13 -0.23 -6.53 1.39
N ARG A 14 0.63 -7.53 1.39
CA ARG A 14 1.97 -7.49 1.98
C ARG A 14 2.94 -8.03 0.94
N LEU A 15 3.83 -7.18 0.46
CA LEU A 15 4.70 -7.50 -0.67
C LEU A 15 6.15 -7.16 -0.33
N MET A 16 7.05 -8.08 -0.63
CA MET A 16 8.49 -7.85 -0.56
C MET A 16 9.15 -8.30 -1.86
N THR A 17 9.98 -7.44 -2.42
CA THR A 17 10.81 -7.75 -3.59
C THR A 17 12.27 -7.46 -3.31
N HIS A 18 13.15 -8.27 -3.93
CA HIS A 18 14.62 -8.16 -3.81
C HIS A 18 15.29 -8.57 -5.12
N GLY A 19 16.63 -8.42 -5.19
CA GLY A 19 17.37 -8.70 -6.41
C GLY A 19 16.85 -7.86 -7.58
N ASP A 20 16.59 -8.48 -8.71
CA ASP A 20 16.05 -7.85 -9.92
C ASP A 20 14.54 -8.17 -10.13
N GLN A 21 13.85 -8.56 -9.08
CA GLN A 21 12.44 -8.91 -9.13
C GLN A 21 11.58 -7.71 -9.51
N LYS A 22 10.50 -7.99 -10.23
CA LYS A 22 9.48 -7.02 -10.61
C LYS A 22 8.12 -7.51 -10.17
N ALA A 23 7.33 -6.63 -9.57
CA ALA A 23 5.96 -6.93 -9.17
C ALA A 23 5.04 -5.77 -9.55
N GLU A 24 3.86 -6.11 -10.01
CA GLU A 24 2.80 -5.15 -10.31
C GLU A 24 1.50 -5.63 -9.67
N SER A 25 0.89 -4.78 -8.85
CA SER A 25 -0.41 -5.00 -8.24
C SER A 25 -1.41 -4.02 -8.84
N ILE A 26 -2.50 -4.53 -9.39
CA ILE A 26 -3.54 -3.71 -10.02
C ILE A 26 -4.87 -4.00 -9.33
N TYR A 27 -5.48 -2.96 -8.78
CA TYR A 27 -6.79 -3.01 -8.14
C TYR A 27 -7.76 -2.04 -8.82
N VAL A 28 -8.83 -2.58 -9.37
CA VAL A 28 -9.95 -1.80 -9.90
C VAL A 28 -11.21 -2.18 -9.15
N VAL A 29 -11.79 -1.23 -8.43
CA VAL A 29 -13.00 -1.45 -7.64
C VAL A 29 -14.05 -0.43 -8.04
N THR A 30 -15.20 -0.91 -8.51
CA THR A 30 -16.36 -0.10 -8.85
C THR A 30 -17.46 -0.34 -7.81
N MET A 31 -17.81 0.70 -7.09
CA MET A 31 -18.86 0.70 -6.08
C MET A 31 -20.18 1.17 -6.71
N LYS A 32 -20.99 0.20 -7.14
CA LYS A 32 -22.24 0.42 -7.87
C LYS A 32 -23.45 0.64 -6.98
N GLY A 33 -23.43 0.04 -5.80
CA GLY A 33 -24.60 0.03 -4.90
C GLY A 33 -24.43 0.95 -3.71
N ALA A 34 -25.53 1.54 -3.25
CA ALA A 34 -25.55 2.38 -2.06
C ALA A 34 -25.11 1.62 -0.80
N GLY A 35 -24.32 2.28 0.05
CA GLY A 35 -23.77 1.67 1.28
C GLY A 35 -22.64 0.68 1.04
N SER A 36 -22.16 0.54 -0.20
CA SER A 36 -20.98 -0.28 -0.47
C SER A 36 -19.69 0.39 0.04
N SER A 37 -18.70 -0.42 0.38
CA SER A 37 -17.41 0.07 0.87
C SER A 37 -16.23 -0.75 0.39
N ALA A 38 -15.11 -0.08 0.11
CA ALA A 38 -13.85 -0.71 -0.27
C ALA A 38 -12.70 -0.13 0.57
N ASP A 39 -11.80 -1.01 1.03
CA ASP A 39 -10.62 -0.65 1.78
C ASP A 39 -9.43 -1.50 1.28
N VAL A 40 -8.55 -0.89 0.49
CA VAL A 40 -7.42 -1.53 -0.16
C VAL A 40 -6.13 -0.95 0.39
N VAL A 41 -5.41 -1.73 1.18
CA VAL A 41 -4.15 -1.32 1.82
C VAL A 41 -3.01 -2.21 1.35
N SER A 42 -1.99 -1.60 0.75
CA SER A 42 -0.73 -2.24 0.39
C SER A 42 0.39 -1.74 1.29
N ARG A 43 1.11 -2.65 1.92
CA ARG A 43 2.40 -2.39 2.55
C ARG A 43 3.47 -3.19 1.87
N SER A 44 4.52 -2.51 1.40
CA SER A 44 5.55 -3.16 0.61
C SER A 44 6.96 -2.73 1.00
N VAL A 45 7.90 -3.63 0.74
CA VAL A 45 9.34 -3.36 0.87
C VAL A 45 10.01 -3.76 -0.44
N ALA A 46 10.78 -2.85 -1.01
CA ALA A 46 11.60 -3.10 -2.20
C ALA A 46 13.08 -2.93 -1.86
N LYS A 47 13.89 -3.94 -2.17
CA LYS A 47 15.34 -3.99 -1.91
C LYS A 47 16.12 -4.20 -3.20
N ASP A 48 17.43 -3.97 -3.13
CA ASP A 48 18.40 -4.20 -4.20
C ASP A 48 18.08 -3.36 -5.46
N ASN A 49 17.84 -4.00 -6.60
CA ASN A 49 17.46 -3.37 -7.86
C ASN A 49 16.00 -3.67 -8.24
N SER A 50 15.20 -4.13 -7.28
CA SER A 50 13.83 -4.54 -7.56
C SER A 50 12.92 -3.38 -7.91
N TRP A 51 11.81 -3.71 -8.55
CA TRP A 51 10.82 -2.73 -8.98
C TRP A 51 9.41 -3.18 -8.62
N GLN A 52 8.62 -2.25 -8.11
CA GLN A 52 7.21 -2.49 -7.79
C GLN A 52 6.33 -1.40 -8.40
N LYS A 53 5.12 -1.78 -8.79
CA LYS A 53 4.05 -0.85 -9.14
C LYS A 53 2.78 -1.21 -8.39
N PHE A 54 2.19 -0.24 -7.75
CA PHE A 54 0.87 -0.31 -7.15
C PHE A 54 -0.06 0.61 -7.94
N ASP A 55 -1.03 0.05 -8.64
CA ASP A 55 -2.03 0.75 -9.42
C ASP A 55 -3.41 0.50 -8.81
N SER A 56 -4.06 1.55 -8.35
CA SER A 56 -5.37 1.43 -7.72
C SER A 56 -6.37 2.43 -8.30
N ARG A 57 -7.51 1.92 -8.74
CA ARG A 57 -8.62 2.74 -9.20
C ARG A 57 -9.88 2.42 -8.41
N LEU A 58 -10.43 3.44 -7.75
CA LEU A 58 -11.74 3.37 -7.10
C LEU A 58 -12.73 4.22 -7.88
N VAL A 59 -13.88 3.65 -8.22
CA VAL A 59 -14.99 4.33 -8.89
C VAL A 59 -16.22 4.25 -8.00
N GLY A 60 -16.71 5.40 -7.55
CA GLY A 60 -17.92 5.52 -6.73
C GLY A 60 -19.12 5.97 -7.57
N GLN A 61 -20.03 5.06 -7.87
CA GLN A 61 -21.23 5.29 -8.69
C GLN A 61 -22.52 5.46 -7.87
N ALA A 62 -22.41 5.41 -6.55
CA ALA A 62 -23.52 5.57 -5.61
C ALA A 62 -22.99 6.16 -4.30
N ALA A 63 -23.88 6.43 -3.34
CA ALA A 63 -23.50 6.76 -1.96
C ALA A 63 -22.67 5.62 -1.36
N CYS A 64 -21.34 5.76 -1.31
CA CYS A 64 -20.38 4.73 -0.95
C CYS A 64 -19.15 5.31 -0.26
N SER A 65 -18.30 4.44 0.28
CA SER A 65 -17.02 4.84 0.85
C SER A 65 -15.87 3.98 0.30
N GLY A 66 -14.82 4.63 -0.16
CA GLY A 66 -13.63 3.95 -0.67
C GLY A 66 -12.35 4.55 -0.10
N HIS A 67 -11.43 3.67 0.32
CA HIS A 67 -10.11 4.03 0.80
C HIS A 67 -9.07 3.16 0.13
N THR A 68 -7.99 3.79 -0.35
CA THR A 68 -6.77 3.09 -0.74
C THR A 68 -5.57 3.67 -0.04
N GLU A 69 -4.64 2.81 0.39
CA GLU A 69 -3.41 3.19 1.06
C GLU A 69 -2.24 2.42 0.44
N CYS A 70 -1.15 3.13 0.16
CA CYS A 70 0.09 2.53 -0.31
C CYS A 70 1.25 3.02 0.56
N ASP A 71 1.67 2.19 1.50
CA ASP A 71 2.84 2.42 2.33
C ASP A 71 4.00 1.56 1.87
N ALA A 72 5.17 2.16 1.67
CA ALA A 72 6.30 1.43 1.15
C ALA A 72 7.64 1.88 1.73
N ILE A 73 8.52 0.91 1.97
CA ILE A 73 9.92 1.13 2.30
C ILE A 73 10.77 0.80 1.07
N ILE A 74 11.61 1.77 0.67
CA ILE A 74 12.59 1.60 -0.40
C ILE A 74 13.97 1.47 0.21
N MET A 75 14.72 0.48 -0.26
CA MET A 75 16.12 0.25 0.12
C MET A 75 16.99 0.13 -1.14
N ASP A 76 18.29 0.45 -1.00
CA ASP A 76 19.30 0.33 -2.05
C ASP A 76 18.94 1.13 -3.32
N HIS A 77 18.82 0.46 -4.46
CA HIS A 77 18.49 1.03 -5.77
C HIS A 77 17.07 0.68 -6.24
N ALA A 78 16.26 0.13 -5.36
CA ALA A 78 14.90 -0.27 -5.70
C ALA A 78 14.03 0.93 -6.08
N LYS A 79 12.95 0.65 -6.80
CA LYS A 79 12.00 1.66 -7.27
C LYS A 79 10.57 1.21 -7.00
N ILE A 80 9.75 2.15 -6.56
CA ILE A 80 8.31 1.94 -6.34
C ILE A 80 7.55 3.05 -7.03
N LEU A 81 6.52 2.67 -7.79
CA LEU A 81 5.58 3.57 -8.45
C LEU A 81 4.18 3.32 -7.90
N ALA A 82 3.56 4.34 -7.32
CA ALA A 82 2.15 4.31 -6.94
C ALA A 82 1.32 5.16 -7.91
N VAL A 83 0.23 4.59 -8.43
CA VAL A 83 -0.68 5.23 -9.39
C VAL A 83 -2.11 5.19 -8.83
N PRO A 84 -2.48 6.11 -7.95
CA PRO A 84 -3.84 6.18 -7.43
C PRO A 84 -4.77 6.90 -8.39
N GLN A 85 -5.98 6.38 -8.54
CA GLN A 85 -7.05 6.99 -9.32
C GLN A 85 -8.37 6.93 -8.53
N LEU A 86 -8.98 8.08 -8.31
CA LEU A 86 -10.28 8.21 -7.65
C LEU A 86 -11.25 8.87 -8.62
N GLU A 87 -12.40 8.23 -8.83
CA GLU A 87 -13.49 8.73 -9.68
C GLU A 87 -14.81 8.67 -8.92
N ALA A 88 -15.38 9.82 -8.62
CA ALA A 88 -16.65 9.93 -7.91
C ALA A 88 -17.73 10.45 -8.87
N ASP A 89 -18.62 9.57 -9.26
CA ASP A 89 -19.74 9.86 -10.16
C ASP A 89 -21.02 10.24 -9.38
N ASP A 90 -21.01 10.05 -8.06
CA ASP A 90 -22.11 10.38 -7.16
C ASP A 90 -21.66 11.40 -6.12
N LEU A 91 -22.52 12.34 -5.75
CA LEU A 91 -22.21 13.40 -4.78
C LEU A 91 -21.92 12.87 -3.37
N ASP A 92 -22.49 11.72 -3.04
CA ASP A 92 -22.31 11.06 -1.75
C ASP A 92 -21.24 9.94 -1.78
N ALA A 93 -20.47 9.86 -2.86
CA ALA A 93 -19.30 9.00 -2.91
C ALA A 93 -18.12 9.65 -2.18
N ALA A 94 -17.67 9.04 -1.09
CA ALA A 94 -16.51 9.46 -0.31
C ALA A 94 -15.30 8.59 -0.62
N LEU A 95 -14.34 9.11 -1.40
CA LEU A 95 -13.14 8.38 -1.82
C LEU A 95 -11.89 9.06 -1.28
N ILE A 96 -10.98 8.27 -0.68
CA ILE A 96 -9.73 8.75 -0.10
C ILE A 96 -8.56 7.89 -0.59
N HIS A 97 -7.44 8.55 -0.88
CA HIS A 97 -6.16 7.88 -1.11
C HIS A 97 -5.10 8.46 -0.18
N GLU A 98 -4.28 7.56 0.40
CA GLU A 98 -3.13 7.90 1.22
C GLU A 98 -1.90 7.15 0.71
N ALA A 99 -0.72 7.78 0.76
CA ALA A 99 0.53 7.14 0.39
C ALA A 99 1.69 7.66 1.22
N ALA A 100 2.53 6.76 1.68
CA ALA A 100 3.80 7.06 2.31
C ALA A 100 4.89 6.14 1.72
N ILE A 101 5.81 6.72 0.95
CA ILE A 101 6.91 5.99 0.31
C ILE A 101 8.21 6.61 0.75
N GLY A 102 9.10 5.85 1.38
CA GLY A 102 10.35 6.38 1.88
C GLY A 102 11.36 5.35 2.35
N LYS A 103 12.42 5.84 2.94
CA LYS A 103 13.49 5.03 3.55
C LYS A 103 13.19 4.74 5.01
N ILE A 104 13.84 3.70 5.55
CA ILE A 104 13.95 3.54 7.01
C ILE A 104 14.73 4.73 7.58
N ALA A 105 14.20 5.36 8.62
CA ALA A 105 14.89 6.45 9.29
C ALA A 105 16.15 5.92 10.02
N GLY A 106 17.30 6.55 9.76
CA GLY A 106 18.57 6.14 10.38
C GLY A 106 18.54 6.14 11.91
N GLU A 107 17.75 7.03 12.49
CA GLU A 107 17.55 7.09 13.95
C GLU A 107 16.89 5.80 14.51
N GLN A 108 16.00 5.18 13.78
CA GLN A 108 15.37 3.92 14.17
C GLN A 108 16.39 2.78 14.20
N ILE A 109 17.24 2.71 13.16
CA ILE A 109 18.33 1.72 13.10
C ILE A 109 19.30 1.92 14.25
N ILE A 110 19.79 3.15 14.46
CA ILE A 110 20.73 3.48 15.53
C ILE A 110 20.13 3.10 16.90
N LYS A 111 18.87 3.41 17.15
CA LYS A 111 18.19 3.07 18.39
C LYS A 111 18.16 1.57 18.65
N LEU A 112 17.89 0.76 17.64
CA LEU A 112 17.92 -0.70 17.78
C LEU A 112 19.34 -1.24 17.97
N MET A 113 20.33 -0.65 17.30
CA MET A 113 21.74 -1.01 17.52
C MET A 113 22.21 -0.70 18.94
N THR A 114 21.72 0.35 19.59
CA THR A 114 22.02 0.64 21.01
C THR A 114 21.45 -0.43 21.96
N LEU A 115 20.48 -1.21 21.52
CA LEU A 115 19.93 -2.35 22.25
C LEU A 115 20.67 -3.67 21.97
N GLY A 116 21.77 -3.62 21.20
CA GLY A 116 22.64 -4.76 20.93
C GLY A 116 22.41 -5.48 19.60
N LEU A 117 21.54 -4.96 18.70
CA LEU A 117 21.36 -5.52 17.39
C LEU A 117 22.47 -5.04 16.44
N THR A 118 22.82 -5.88 15.46
CA THR A 118 23.58 -5.43 14.29
C THR A 118 22.70 -4.55 13.40
N GLU A 119 23.28 -3.81 12.48
CA GLU A 119 22.54 -3.00 11.52
C GLU A 119 21.54 -3.87 10.71
N GLN A 120 21.99 -5.03 10.23
CA GLN A 120 21.16 -5.96 9.49
C GLN A 120 19.97 -6.47 10.34
N GLU A 121 20.21 -6.88 11.57
CA GLU A 121 19.14 -7.32 12.48
C GLU A 121 18.15 -6.19 12.79
N ALA A 122 18.62 -4.95 12.90
CA ALA A 122 17.77 -3.78 13.10
C ALA A 122 16.87 -3.54 11.90
N GLU A 123 17.42 -3.60 10.67
CA GLU A 123 16.64 -3.50 9.44
C GLU A 123 15.58 -4.60 9.33
N GLU A 124 15.97 -5.85 9.54
CA GLU A 124 15.06 -7.01 9.50
C GLU A 124 13.92 -6.88 10.51
N GLN A 125 14.21 -6.38 11.69
CA GLN A 125 13.20 -6.15 12.74
C GLN A 125 12.18 -5.08 12.33
N ILE A 126 12.66 -3.97 11.74
CA ILE A 126 11.80 -2.89 11.25
C ILE A 126 10.91 -3.38 10.10
N ILE A 127 11.49 -4.07 9.13
CA ILE A 127 10.77 -4.63 7.96
C ILE A 127 9.70 -5.62 8.42
N SER A 128 10.06 -6.54 9.32
CA SER A 128 9.11 -7.52 9.86
C SER A 128 7.94 -6.85 10.58
N GLY A 129 8.21 -5.82 11.37
CA GLY A 129 7.17 -5.04 12.04
C GLY A 129 6.27 -4.28 11.07
N PHE A 130 6.84 -3.71 10.03
CA PHE A 130 6.12 -2.95 9.01
C PHE A 130 5.20 -3.82 8.15
N LEU A 131 5.62 -5.04 7.81
CA LEU A 131 4.87 -5.98 6.98
C LEU A 131 3.82 -6.81 7.76
N LYS A 132 3.74 -6.65 9.06
CA LYS A 132 2.71 -7.36 9.87
C LYS A 132 1.27 -7.02 9.53
#